data_d35aa5f54f574c55c45830ee931c7118
#
_entry.id   d35aa5f54f574c55c45830ee931c7118
#
_cell.length_a   1.000
_cell.length_b   1.000
_cell.length_c   1.000
_cell.angle_alpha   90.00
_cell.angle_beta   90.00
_cell.angle_gamma   90.00
#
_symmetry.space_group_name_H-M   'P 1'
#
loop_
_entity.id
_entity.type
_entity.pdbx_description
1 polymer ?
#
loop_
_entity_poly.entity_id
_entity_poly.type
_entity_poly.pdbx_seq_one_letter_code
_entity_poly.pdbx_strand_id
1 'polypeptide(L)'
;MKNDESYSLLHIKNTDMKKILLMIVVAMTAVAANAQKFALLDMEYILKSIPAYERANEQLNQVSKKWQAEVEALTTEATTMYKNYQNEVVFLSQEQKKAKQEQIMQKEKEAADLKKKYFGPEGELFKKRESLMTPIQEEIYNAVKEISDLRGYSLVLDRASDTAIIFGSPKIDISNEVLEKLGYSH
;
A
#
# COMPACT_ATOMS: atom_id res chain seq x y z
N MET A 1 13.26 81.95 10.31
CA MET A 1 12.52 81.00 11.12
C MET A 1 11.57 80.05 10.32
N LYS A 2 11.71 79.93 9.02
CA LYS A 2 10.79 79.06 8.22
C LYS A 2 11.40 77.84 7.64
N ASN A 3 12.73 77.63 7.82
CA ASN A 3 13.41 76.48 7.26
C ASN A 3 13.57 75.23 8.20
N ASP A 4 13.46 75.42 9.53
CA ASP A 4 13.65 74.35 10.49
C ASP A 4 12.47 73.35 10.58
N GLU A 5 11.25 73.90 10.43
CA GLU A 5 10.04 73.02 10.43
C GLU A 5 9.99 72.07 9.21
N SER A 6 10.48 72.54 8.06
CA SER A 6 10.47 71.80 6.83
C SER A 6 11.45 70.55 6.90
N TYR A 7 12.62 70.72 7.52
CA TYR A 7 13.60 69.66 7.70
C TYR A 7 13.16 68.66 8.74
N SER A 8 12.45 69.08 9.80
CA SER A 8 11.95 68.16 10.83
C SER A 8 10.82 67.26 10.28
N LEU A 9 9.91 67.81 9.49
CA LEU A 9 8.82 67.07 8.86
C LEU A 9 9.34 66.06 7.81
N LEU A 10 10.41 66.41 7.07
CA LEU A 10 11.06 65.51 6.13
C LEU A 10 11.75 64.34 6.83
N HIS A 11 12.38 64.59 7.98
CA HIS A 11 13.07 63.57 8.78
C HIS A 11 12.09 62.59 9.44
N ILE A 12 10.95 63.09 9.97
CA ILE A 12 9.89 62.27 10.55
C ILE A 12 9.26 61.38 9.46
N LYS A 13 8.96 61.95 8.29
CA LYS A 13 8.36 61.22 7.15
C LYS A 13 9.31 60.10 6.62
N ASN A 14 10.62 60.33 6.60
CA ASN A 14 11.59 59.37 6.16
C ASN A 14 11.81 58.22 7.19
N THR A 15 11.73 58.52 8.48
CA THR A 15 11.83 57.52 9.56
C THR A 15 10.59 56.64 9.61
N ASP A 16 9.42 57.17 9.38
CA ASP A 16 8.17 56.42 9.35
C ASP A 16 8.08 55.55 8.07
N MET A 17 8.53 56.05 6.93
CA MET A 17 8.64 55.24 5.70
C MET A 17 9.58 54.07 5.88
N LYS A 18 10.72 54.22 6.57
CA LYS A 18 11.66 53.11 6.86
C LYS A 18 11.05 52.08 7.78
N LYS A 19 10.28 52.49 8.78
CA LYS A 19 9.54 51.59 9.68
C LYS A 19 8.45 50.84 8.94
N ILE A 20 7.72 51.50 8.06
CA ILE A 20 6.68 50.86 7.22
C ILE A 20 7.32 49.87 6.27
N LEU A 21 8.43 50.23 5.61
CA LEU A 21 9.17 49.31 4.73
C LEU A 21 9.68 48.09 5.49
N LEU A 22 10.21 48.29 6.70
CA LEU A 22 10.67 47.16 7.56
C LEU A 22 9.50 46.24 7.94
N MET A 23 8.33 46.79 8.31
CA MET A 23 7.13 46.03 8.62
C MET A 23 6.64 45.23 7.40
N ILE A 24 6.70 45.78 6.20
CA ILE A 24 6.30 45.11 4.97
C ILE A 24 7.28 43.95 4.68
N VAL A 25 8.58 44.13 4.86
CA VAL A 25 9.59 43.10 4.69
C VAL A 25 9.38 41.93 5.71
N VAL A 26 9.12 42.28 6.97
CA VAL A 26 8.82 41.28 8.03
C VAL A 26 7.50 40.54 7.73
N ALA A 27 6.48 41.26 7.24
CA ALA A 27 5.21 40.62 6.86
C ALA A 27 5.37 39.70 5.64
N MET A 28 6.21 40.04 4.64
CA MET A 28 6.48 39.20 3.49
C MET A 28 7.27 37.95 3.89
N THR A 29 8.20 38.04 4.84
CA THR A 29 8.92 36.81 5.33
C THR A 29 8.05 35.89 6.15
N ALA A 30 7.04 36.39 6.86
CA ALA A 30 6.11 35.56 7.63
C ALA A 30 5.16 34.72 6.73
N VAL A 31 4.84 35.22 5.52
CA VAL A 31 4.00 34.48 4.55
C VAL A 31 4.77 33.33 3.90
N ALA A 32 6.08 33.48 3.70
CA ALA A 32 6.92 32.42 3.11
C ALA A 32 7.13 31.20 4.05
N ALA A 33 6.90 31.37 5.36
CA ALA A 33 7.14 30.32 6.35
C ALA A 33 6.08 29.20 6.38
N ASN A 34 4.93 29.37 5.69
CA ASN A 34 3.83 28.41 5.67
C ASN A 34 3.66 27.67 4.33
N ALA A 35 4.68 27.59 3.49
CA ALA A 35 4.63 26.77 2.29
C ALA A 35 4.50 25.29 2.70
N GLN A 36 3.32 24.71 2.47
CA GLN A 36 3.09 23.28 2.69
C GLN A 36 4.09 22.48 1.84
N LYS A 37 4.88 21.64 2.50
CA LYS A 37 5.83 20.78 1.83
C LYS A 37 5.17 19.44 1.52
N PHE A 38 5.35 19.00 0.29
CA PHE A 38 4.88 17.70 -0.18
C PHE A 38 6.08 16.85 -0.57
N ALA A 39 5.93 15.54 -0.41
CA ALA A 39 6.90 14.58 -0.92
C ALA A 39 6.19 13.50 -1.73
N LEU A 40 6.95 12.81 -2.56
CA LEU A 40 6.55 11.61 -3.28
C LEU A 40 7.40 10.44 -2.83
N LEU A 41 6.85 9.25 -2.92
CA LEU A 41 7.59 8.00 -2.83
C LEU A 41 7.09 7.01 -3.89
N ASP A 42 7.86 5.98 -4.13
CA ASP A 42 7.51 4.84 -4.97
C ASP A 42 7.45 3.60 -4.09
N MET A 43 6.23 3.25 -3.66
CA MET A 43 6.03 2.12 -2.76
C MET A 43 6.45 0.79 -3.40
N GLU A 44 6.25 0.64 -4.71
CA GLU A 44 6.65 -0.57 -5.43
C GLU A 44 8.17 -0.74 -5.43
N TYR A 45 8.90 0.35 -5.70
CA TYR A 45 10.36 0.38 -5.65
C TYR A 45 10.87 0.07 -4.24
N ILE A 46 10.29 0.71 -3.21
CA ILE A 46 10.66 0.47 -1.81
C ILE A 46 10.44 -1.00 -1.44
N LEU A 47 9.26 -1.54 -1.70
CA LEU A 47 8.92 -2.92 -1.38
C LEU A 47 9.86 -3.92 -2.07
N LYS A 48 10.14 -3.74 -3.36
CA LYS A 48 11.08 -4.60 -4.11
C LYS A 48 12.51 -4.54 -3.59
N SER A 49 12.89 -3.45 -2.94
CA SER A 49 14.23 -3.27 -2.34
C SER A 49 14.35 -3.90 -0.94
N ILE A 50 13.24 -4.36 -0.34
CA ILE A 50 13.21 -4.98 0.99
C ILE A 50 13.26 -6.51 0.88
N PRO A 51 14.34 -7.20 1.32
CA PRO A 51 14.45 -8.65 1.22
C PRO A 51 13.34 -9.42 1.95
N ALA A 52 12.76 -8.83 3.01
CA ALA A 52 11.64 -9.42 3.73
C ALA A 52 10.38 -9.52 2.85
N TYR A 53 10.17 -8.56 1.96
CA TYR A 53 9.05 -8.57 1.00
C TYR A 53 9.19 -9.71 -0.02
N GLU A 54 10.37 -9.93 -0.55
CA GLU A 54 10.64 -11.04 -1.47
C GLU A 54 10.39 -12.40 -0.79
N ARG A 55 10.94 -12.59 0.41
CA ARG A 55 10.68 -13.80 1.21
C ARG A 55 9.20 -14.02 1.52
N ALA A 56 8.47 -12.95 1.82
CA ALA A 56 7.02 -13.00 2.06
C ALA A 56 6.26 -13.46 0.81
N ASN A 57 6.62 -12.92 -0.37
CA ASN A 57 6.03 -13.33 -1.64
C ASN A 57 6.34 -14.79 -1.98
N GLU A 58 7.57 -15.25 -1.74
CA GLU A 58 7.93 -16.67 -1.92
C GLU A 58 7.08 -17.58 -1.03
N GLN A 59 6.94 -17.24 0.27
CA GLN A 59 6.10 -18.00 1.18
C GLN A 59 4.64 -18.07 0.73
N LEU A 60 4.09 -16.93 0.27
CA LEU A 60 2.72 -16.88 -0.26
C LEU A 60 2.57 -17.77 -1.50
N ASN A 61 3.54 -17.74 -2.40
CA ASN A 61 3.52 -18.57 -3.60
C ASN A 61 3.59 -20.06 -3.26
N GLN A 62 4.44 -20.46 -2.32
CA GLN A 62 4.57 -21.85 -1.88
C GLN A 62 3.29 -22.36 -1.24
N VAL A 63 2.71 -21.57 -0.32
CA VAL A 63 1.45 -21.92 0.35
C VAL A 63 0.29 -21.97 -0.64
N SER A 64 0.21 -21.01 -1.56
CA SER A 64 -0.82 -20.97 -2.60
C SER A 64 -0.76 -22.22 -3.50
N LYS A 65 0.43 -22.60 -3.96
CA LYS A 65 0.62 -23.81 -4.76
C LYS A 65 0.21 -25.09 -4.00
N LYS A 66 0.60 -25.18 -2.71
CA LYS A 66 0.22 -26.31 -1.87
C LYS A 66 -1.30 -26.41 -1.75
N TRP A 67 -1.98 -25.33 -1.40
CA TRP A 67 -3.43 -25.31 -1.24
C TRP A 67 -4.17 -25.55 -2.55
N GLN A 68 -3.63 -25.04 -3.66
CA GLN A 68 -4.19 -25.31 -4.98
C GLN A 68 -4.12 -26.81 -5.32
N ALA A 69 -3.01 -27.48 -5.03
CA ALA A 69 -2.87 -28.91 -5.23
C ALA A 69 -3.84 -29.73 -4.35
N GLU A 70 -4.09 -29.31 -3.10
CA GLU A 70 -5.07 -29.94 -2.22
C GLU A 70 -6.50 -29.86 -2.78
N VAL A 71 -6.90 -28.68 -3.27
CA VAL A 71 -8.21 -28.47 -3.91
C VAL A 71 -8.32 -29.28 -5.20
N GLU A 72 -7.26 -29.28 -6.02
CA GLU A 72 -7.22 -30.03 -7.28
C GLU A 72 -7.32 -31.53 -7.07
N ALA A 73 -6.69 -32.07 -6.03
CA ALA A 73 -6.79 -33.48 -5.67
C ALA A 73 -8.25 -33.90 -5.39
N LEU A 74 -8.98 -33.12 -4.57
CA LEU A 74 -10.40 -33.38 -4.29
C LEU A 74 -11.29 -33.23 -5.53
N THR A 75 -11.02 -32.22 -6.35
CA THR A 75 -11.76 -32.00 -7.61
C THR A 75 -11.54 -33.16 -8.60
N THR A 76 -10.30 -33.66 -8.69
CA THR A 76 -9.96 -34.80 -9.53
C THR A 76 -10.62 -36.06 -9.01
N GLU A 77 -10.63 -36.29 -7.70
CA GLU A 77 -11.33 -37.42 -7.07
C GLU A 77 -12.83 -37.37 -7.40
N ALA A 78 -13.50 -36.23 -7.20
CA ALA A 78 -14.92 -36.07 -7.53
C ALA A 78 -15.21 -36.35 -9.01
N THR A 79 -14.35 -35.81 -9.89
CA THR A 79 -14.46 -36.05 -11.35
C THR A 79 -14.30 -37.53 -11.71
N THR A 80 -13.37 -38.22 -11.07
CA THR A 80 -13.15 -39.63 -11.26
C THR A 80 -14.35 -40.48 -10.77
N MET A 81 -14.88 -40.13 -9.60
CA MET A 81 -16.08 -40.78 -9.07
C MET A 81 -17.26 -40.62 -10.02
N TYR A 82 -17.45 -39.39 -10.57
CA TYR A 82 -18.51 -39.12 -11.55
C TYR A 82 -18.33 -39.91 -12.84
N LYS A 83 -17.14 -39.99 -13.41
CA LYS A 83 -16.85 -40.82 -14.59
C LYS A 83 -17.12 -42.30 -14.35
N ASN A 84 -16.71 -42.84 -13.21
CA ASN A 84 -16.96 -44.22 -12.83
C ASN A 84 -18.47 -44.47 -12.69
N TYR A 85 -19.21 -43.55 -12.03
CA TYR A 85 -20.65 -43.61 -11.95
C TYR A 85 -21.33 -43.67 -13.33
N GLN A 86 -20.91 -42.82 -14.27
CA GLN A 86 -21.44 -42.81 -15.64
C GLN A 86 -21.23 -44.19 -16.34
N ASN A 87 -20.12 -44.80 -16.15
CA ASN A 87 -19.81 -46.12 -16.76
C ASN A 87 -20.62 -47.28 -16.16
N GLU A 88 -20.97 -47.17 -14.87
CA GLU A 88 -21.63 -48.23 -14.13
C GLU A 88 -23.14 -48.03 -13.99
N VAL A 89 -23.66 -46.85 -14.28
CA VAL A 89 -25.03 -46.43 -13.96
C VAL A 89 -26.11 -47.37 -14.50
N VAL A 90 -25.87 -48.02 -15.64
CA VAL A 90 -26.83 -48.95 -16.26
C VAL A 90 -26.96 -50.31 -15.50
N PHE A 91 -25.98 -50.65 -14.68
CA PHE A 91 -25.95 -51.85 -13.91
C PHE A 91 -26.32 -51.67 -12.43
N LEU A 92 -26.57 -50.41 -11.99
CA LEU A 92 -26.83 -50.10 -10.59
C LEU A 92 -28.34 -50.15 -10.24
N SER A 93 -28.67 -50.62 -9.03
CA SER A 93 -29.99 -50.43 -8.47
C SER A 93 -30.27 -48.95 -8.17
N GLN A 94 -31.56 -48.57 -7.92
CA GLN A 94 -31.93 -47.17 -7.61
C GLN A 94 -31.26 -46.69 -6.31
N GLU A 95 -31.14 -47.55 -5.30
CA GLU A 95 -30.49 -47.26 -4.03
C GLU A 95 -28.99 -47.00 -4.24
N GLN A 96 -28.31 -47.84 -5.08
CA GLN A 96 -26.90 -47.69 -5.40
C GLN A 96 -26.63 -46.40 -6.20
N LYS A 97 -27.53 -46.06 -7.16
CA LYS A 97 -27.44 -44.78 -7.90
C LYS A 97 -27.47 -43.61 -6.96
N LYS A 98 -28.49 -43.58 -6.07
CA LYS A 98 -28.65 -42.54 -5.08
C LYS A 98 -27.43 -42.40 -4.18
N ALA A 99 -26.96 -43.50 -3.61
CA ALA A 99 -25.80 -43.50 -2.74
C ALA A 99 -24.51 -42.97 -3.45
N LYS A 100 -24.25 -43.39 -4.71
CA LYS A 100 -23.12 -42.88 -5.48
C LYS A 100 -23.25 -41.41 -5.82
N GLN A 101 -24.44 -40.93 -6.18
CA GLN A 101 -24.68 -39.52 -6.43
C GLN A 101 -24.46 -38.66 -5.17
N GLU A 102 -24.93 -39.13 -4.01
CA GLU A 102 -24.70 -38.44 -2.74
C GLU A 102 -23.21 -38.35 -2.40
N GLN A 103 -22.46 -39.44 -2.62
CA GLN A 103 -20.99 -39.44 -2.41
C GLN A 103 -20.27 -38.45 -3.33
N ILE A 104 -20.65 -38.38 -4.62
CA ILE A 104 -20.08 -37.45 -5.58
C ILE A 104 -20.38 -36.01 -5.14
N MET A 105 -21.65 -35.71 -4.85
CA MET A 105 -22.05 -34.39 -4.37
C MET A 105 -21.32 -33.96 -3.10
N GLN A 106 -21.13 -34.90 -2.17
CA GLN A 106 -20.37 -34.64 -0.94
C GLN A 106 -18.90 -34.28 -1.26
N LYS A 107 -18.28 -35.02 -2.18
CA LYS A 107 -16.89 -34.78 -2.58
C LYS A 107 -16.73 -33.44 -3.32
N GLU A 108 -17.66 -33.12 -4.22
CA GLU A 108 -17.71 -31.82 -4.90
C GLU A 108 -17.87 -30.65 -3.89
N LYS A 109 -18.73 -30.85 -2.89
CA LYS A 109 -18.92 -29.88 -1.82
C LYS A 109 -17.64 -29.70 -0.99
N GLU A 110 -16.97 -30.79 -0.63
CA GLU A 110 -15.69 -30.73 0.10
C GLU A 110 -14.64 -29.93 -0.67
N ALA A 111 -14.52 -30.15 -1.99
CA ALA A 111 -13.62 -29.39 -2.84
C ALA A 111 -13.98 -27.90 -2.90
N ALA A 112 -15.28 -27.59 -3.03
CA ALA A 112 -15.78 -26.21 -3.08
C ALA A 112 -15.56 -25.49 -1.73
N ASP A 113 -15.85 -26.14 -0.63
CA ASP A 113 -15.67 -25.59 0.72
C ASP A 113 -14.18 -25.36 1.01
N LEU A 114 -13.31 -26.30 0.63
CA LEU A 114 -11.85 -26.15 0.78
C LEU A 114 -11.31 -25.00 -0.07
N LYS A 115 -11.76 -24.88 -1.32
CA LYS A 115 -11.42 -23.75 -2.20
C LYS A 115 -11.85 -22.43 -1.59
N LYS A 116 -13.08 -22.35 -1.06
CA LYS A 116 -13.58 -21.14 -0.39
C LYS A 116 -12.76 -20.81 0.86
N LYS A 117 -12.42 -21.83 1.67
CA LYS A 117 -11.60 -21.67 2.87
C LYS A 117 -10.23 -21.07 2.53
N TYR A 118 -9.57 -21.57 1.49
CA TYR A 118 -8.22 -21.11 1.15
C TYR A 118 -8.21 -19.81 0.35
N PHE A 119 -9.08 -19.68 -0.65
CA PHE A 119 -9.03 -18.63 -1.67
C PHE A 119 -10.25 -17.69 -1.65
N GLY A 120 -11.16 -17.85 -0.70
CA GLY A 120 -12.29 -16.93 -0.53
C GLY A 120 -11.84 -15.51 -0.16
N PRO A 121 -12.75 -14.53 -0.18
CA PRO A 121 -12.43 -13.11 0.08
C PRO A 121 -11.71 -12.87 1.42
N GLU A 122 -12.04 -13.65 2.46
CA GLU A 122 -11.36 -13.63 3.77
C GLU A 122 -10.71 -14.99 4.08
N GLY A 123 -10.28 -15.68 3.04
CA GLY A 123 -9.69 -17.01 3.12
C GLY A 123 -8.29 -16.99 3.75
N GLU A 124 -7.76 -18.20 3.96
CA GLU A 124 -6.47 -18.37 4.62
C GLU A 124 -5.30 -17.71 3.84
N LEU A 125 -5.39 -17.63 2.50
CA LEU A 125 -4.38 -16.95 1.70
C LEU A 125 -4.39 -15.44 1.94
N PHE A 126 -5.57 -14.84 2.05
CA PHE A 126 -5.71 -13.42 2.39
C PHE A 126 -5.11 -13.13 3.77
N LYS A 127 -5.50 -13.89 4.78
CA LYS A 127 -4.96 -13.74 6.16
C LYS A 127 -3.44 -13.94 6.21
N LYS A 128 -2.94 -14.93 5.47
CA LYS A 128 -1.50 -15.16 5.38
C LYS A 128 -0.77 -13.99 4.73
N ARG A 129 -1.36 -13.39 3.69
CA ARG A 129 -0.82 -12.17 3.05
C ARG A 129 -0.78 -11.01 4.03
N GLU A 130 -1.88 -10.73 4.72
CA GLU A 130 -1.92 -9.66 5.73
C GLU A 130 -0.85 -9.88 6.81
N SER A 131 -0.77 -11.08 7.37
CA SER A 131 0.21 -11.37 8.43
C SER A 131 1.67 -11.17 8.01
N LEU A 132 1.98 -11.34 6.73
CA LEU A 132 3.33 -11.18 6.19
C LEU A 132 3.62 -9.75 5.73
N MET A 133 2.62 -9.05 5.19
CA MET A 133 2.79 -7.73 4.59
C MET A 133 2.60 -6.59 5.58
N THR A 134 1.69 -6.72 6.54
CA THR A 134 1.41 -5.66 7.51
C THR A 134 2.66 -5.20 8.27
N PRO A 135 3.53 -6.07 8.82
CA PRO A 135 4.73 -5.61 9.51
C PRO A 135 5.66 -4.79 8.60
N ILE A 136 5.82 -5.20 7.34
CA ILE A 136 6.66 -4.49 6.36
C ILE A 136 6.08 -3.10 6.06
N GLN A 137 4.77 -3.02 5.87
CA GLN A 137 4.08 -1.76 5.62
C GLN A 137 4.15 -0.81 6.83
N GLU A 138 4.04 -1.35 8.04
CA GLU A 138 4.18 -0.57 9.28
C GLU A 138 5.60 0.00 9.44
N GLU A 139 6.65 -0.78 9.14
CA GLU A 139 8.03 -0.29 9.15
C GLU A 139 8.24 0.85 8.16
N ILE A 140 7.73 0.70 6.92
CA ILE A 140 7.79 1.75 5.90
C ILE A 140 7.03 3.00 6.36
N TYR A 141 5.80 2.82 6.87
CA TYR A 141 4.99 3.93 7.36
C TYR A 141 5.70 4.71 8.48
N ASN A 142 6.29 4.01 9.43
CA ASN A 142 7.03 4.64 10.53
C ASN A 142 8.25 5.42 10.02
N ALA A 143 8.99 4.86 9.07
CA ALA A 143 10.12 5.56 8.44
C ALA A 143 9.66 6.84 7.71
N VAL A 144 8.58 6.74 6.91
CA VAL A 144 7.97 7.89 6.20
C VAL A 144 7.51 8.94 7.19
N LYS A 145 6.85 8.53 8.29
CA LYS A 145 6.38 9.44 9.33
C LYS A 145 7.54 10.21 9.98
N GLU A 146 8.60 9.52 10.39
CA GLU A 146 9.76 10.16 11.00
C GLU A 146 10.45 11.15 10.04
N ILE A 147 10.61 10.80 8.74
CA ILE A 147 11.15 11.69 7.73
C ILE A 147 10.23 12.91 7.56
N SER A 148 8.91 12.69 7.52
CA SER A 148 7.93 13.76 7.39
C SER A 148 7.98 14.75 8.55
N ASP A 149 8.07 14.24 9.77
CA ASP A 149 8.19 15.06 10.98
C ASP A 149 9.49 15.90 10.96
N LEU A 150 10.61 15.31 10.55
CA LEU A 150 11.91 15.98 10.46
C LEU A 150 11.98 17.04 9.35
N ARG A 151 11.39 16.76 8.18
CA ARG A 151 11.44 17.62 7.00
C ARG A 151 10.29 18.62 6.93
N GLY A 152 9.26 18.44 7.76
CA GLY A 152 8.04 19.24 7.77
C GLY A 152 7.14 18.97 6.57
N TYR A 153 7.07 17.72 6.10
CA TYR A 153 6.12 17.33 5.05
C TYR A 153 4.72 17.24 5.62
N SER A 154 3.79 17.91 4.97
CA SER A 154 2.35 17.88 5.31
C SER A 154 1.62 16.74 4.64
N LEU A 155 2.18 16.21 3.54
CA LEU A 155 1.61 15.11 2.77
C LEU A 155 2.72 14.37 2.02
N VAL A 156 2.65 13.06 2.01
CA VAL A 156 3.48 12.17 1.19
C VAL A 156 2.54 11.34 0.33
N LEU A 157 2.77 11.31 -0.98
CA LEU A 157 1.96 10.57 -1.94
C LEU A 157 2.77 9.43 -2.55
N ASP A 158 2.12 8.28 -2.72
CA ASP A 158 2.69 7.15 -3.44
C ASP A 158 2.43 7.28 -4.94
N ARG A 159 3.49 7.52 -5.71
CA ARG A 159 3.39 7.67 -7.17
C ARG A 159 3.18 6.35 -7.92
N ALA A 160 3.45 5.21 -7.27
CA ALA A 160 3.30 3.90 -7.92
C ALA A 160 1.84 3.43 -7.90
N SER A 161 1.07 3.78 -6.87
CA SER A 161 -0.32 3.35 -6.72
C SER A 161 -1.33 4.42 -7.14
N ASP A 162 -0.94 5.69 -7.24
CA ASP A 162 -1.84 6.78 -7.61
C ASP A 162 -1.69 7.16 -9.09
N THR A 163 -2.67 6.73 -9.90
CA THR A 163 -2.73 7.07 -11.33
C THR A 163 -3.02 8.55 -11.62
N ALA A 164 -3.35 9.35 -10.60
CA ALA A 164 -3.58 10.79 -10.74
C ALA A 164 -2.27 11.60 -10.77
N ILE A 165 -1.14 11.02 -10.38
CA ILE A 165 0.16 11.70 -10.43
C ILE A 165 0.77 11.53 -11.82
N ILE A 166 0.58 12.54 -12.68
CA ILE A 166 1.12 12.55 -14.05
C ILE A 166 2.62 12.88 -14.07
N PHE A 167 3.07 13.73 -13.15
CA PHE A 167 4.47 14.16 -13.04
C PHE A 167 4.85 14.42 -11.58
N GLY A 168 6.01 13.94 -11.20
CA GLY A 168 6.65 14.20 -9.92
C GLY A 168 8.13 14.51 -10.11
N SER A 169 8.59 15.64 -9.59
CA SER A 169 10.01 15.97 -9.64
C SER A 169 10.84 15.00 -8.81
N PRO A 170 11.97 14.48 -9.31
CA PRO A 170 12.87 13.64 -8.51
C PRO A 170 13.38 14.34 -7.22
N LYS A 171 13.31 15.67 -7.18
CA LYS A 171 13.75 16.46 -6.01
C LYS A 171 12.85 16.30 -4.78
N ILE A 172 11.61 15.90 -4.98
CA ILE A 172 10.65 15.66 -3.90
C ILE A 172 10.39 14.16 -3.66
N ASP A 173 11.10 13.29 -4.38
CA ASP A 173 11.04 11.84 -4.18
C ASP A 173 11.94 11.45 -2.99
N ILE A 174 11.34 10.83 -1.99
CA ILE A 174 12.01 10.40 -0.76
C ILE A 174 12.21 8.89 -0.67
N SER A 175 11.97 8.15 -1.75
CA SER A 175 12.03 6.67 -1.74
C SER A 175 13.38 6.15 -1.23
N ASN A 176 14.48 6.72 -1.71
CA ASN A 176 15.81 6.33 -1.25
C ASN A 176 16.08 6.72 0.21
N GLU A 177 15.58 7.87 0.66
CA GLU A 177 15.69 8.31 2.06
C GLU A 177 14.92 7.34 2.99
N VAL A 178 13.75 6.84 2.54
CA VAL A 178 13.00 5.81 3.26
C VAL A 178 13.79 4.50 3.34
N LEU A 179 14.38 4.04 2.23
CA LEU A 179 15.21 2.83 2.20
C LEU A 179 16.44 2.96 3.09
N GLU A 180 17.13 4.10 3.06
CA GLU A 180 18.26 4.38 3.94
C GLU A 180 17.84 4.34 5.41
N LYS A 181 16.72 4.94 5.76
CA LYS A 181 16.15 4.92 7.10
C LYS A 181 15.83 3.52 7.59
N LEU A 182 15.38 2.64 6.70
CA LEU A 182 15.10 1.22 6.96
C LEU A 182 16.36 0.35 7.00
N GLY A 183 17.54 0.91 6.67
CA GLY A 183 18.81 0.18 6.60
C GLY A 183 19.07 -0.56 5.30
N TYR A 184 18.35 -0.23 4.24
CA TYR A 184 18.49 -0.80 2.89
C TYR A 184 19.09 0.25 1.93
N SER A 185 20.30 0.69 2.20
CA SER A 185 21.05 1.55 1.25
C SER A 185 21.62 0.72 0.10
N HIS A 186 21.54 1.25 -1.11
CA HIS A 186 22.19 0.72 -2.31
C HIS A 186 23.60 1.31 -2.45
#